data_dd3a4ce248b29002e353db0521fecbc3
#
_entry.id   dd3a4ce248b29002e353db0521fecbc3
#
_cell.length_a   1.000
_cell.length_b   1.000
_cell.length_c   1.000
_cell.angle_alpha   90.00
_cell.angle_beta   90.00
_cell.angle_gamma   90.00
#
_symmetry.space_group_name_H-M   'P 1'
#
loop_
_entity.id
_entity.type
_entity.pdbx_description
1 polymer ?
#
loop_
_entity_poly.entity_id
_entity_poly.type
_entity_poly.pdbx_seq_one_letter_code
_entity_poly.pdbx_strand_id
1 'polypeptide(L)'
;MTETEIIRLVFGLFLGVGGGVLLLLAFTVGYRYLVMEQRCTCRTNGTVTGYSAVCYGGENSAVHLSVVRYTAEGREYRVTGPRYRGYVSRTIRTPLAGNACRCYEKNGVLHIERSRNSIIGVSRNPMAEQYPVGTVLPVWFDPQRPQRSYVLRCVDNRWVFWMLLLCGVVLLAGCAAVVALL
;
A
#
# COMPACT_ATOMS: atom_id res chain seq x y z
N MET A 1 -19.96 27.65 -32.92
CA MET A 1 -18.67 27.25 -32.32
C MET A 1 -17.77 26.80 -33.44
N THR A 2 -16.61 27.40 -33.55
CA THR A 2 -15.59 26.99 -34.50
C THR A 2 -14.94 25.67 -34.06
N GLU A 3 -14.34 24.92 -34.97
CA GLU A 3 -13.64 23.67 -34.61
C GLU A 3 -12.56 23.91 -33.54
N THR A 4 -11.87 25.04 -33.63
CA THR A 4 -10.87 25.45 -32.63
C THR A 4 -11.46 25.70 -31.25
N GLU A 5 -12.64 26.29 -31.16
CA GLU A 5 -13.34 26.49 -29.86
C GLU A 5 -13.75 25.17 -29.23
N ILE A 6 -14.19 24.19 -30.03
CA ILE A 6 -14.54 22.85 -29.54
C ILE A 6 -13.30 22.14 -29.01
N ILE A 7 -12.20 22.17 -29.78
CA ILE A 7 -10.93 21.54 -29.38
C ILE A 7 -10.42 22.18 -28.07
N ARG A 8 -10.40 23.49 -27.98
CA ARG A 8 -9.99 24.25 -26.79
C ARG A 8 -10.81 23.85 -25.56
N LEU A 9 -12.13 23.78 -25.73
CA LEU A 9 -13.05 23.44 -24.64
C LEU A 9 -12.84 21.97 -24.16
N VAL A 10 -12.76 21.03 -25.11
CA VAL A 10 -12.60 19.61 -24.78
C VAL A 10 -11.25 19.33 -24.12
N PHE A 11 -10.15 19.80 -24.73
CA PHE A 11 -8.82 19.59 -24.18
C PHE A 11 -8.61 20.36 -22.87
N GLY A 12 -9.08 21.61 -22.80
CA GLY A 12 -9.02 22.40 -21.58
C GLY A 12 -9.77 21.74 -20.42
N LEU A 13 -10.99 21.24 -20.67
CA LEU A 13 -11.77 20.54 -19.66
C LEU A 13 -11.06 19.25 -19.20
N PHE A 14 -10.59 18.43 -20.15
CA PHE A 14 -9.92 17.16 -19.84
C PHE A 14 -8.64 17.37 -19.03
N LEU A 15 -7.78 18.30 -19.44
CA LEU A 15 -6.53 18.61 -18.74
C LEU A 15 -6.79 19.28 -17.39
N GLY A 16 -7.77 20.19 -17.32
CA GLY A 16 -8.12 20.90 -16.10
C GLY A 16 -8.70 19.97 -15.03
N VAL A 17 -9.69 19.17 -15.40
CA VAL A 17 -10.32 18.17 -14.49
C VAL A 17 -9.31 17.11 -14.10
N GLY A 18 -8.55 16.57 -15.07
CA GLY A 18 -7.51 15.56 -14.79
C GLY A 18 -6.44 16.07 -13.84
N GLY A 19 -5.93 17.28 -14.08
CA GLY A 19 -4.95 17.92 -13.20
C GLY A 19 -5.50 18.19 -11.80
N GLY A 20 -6.73 18.68 -11.70
CA GLY A 20 -7.42 18.92 -10.42
C GLY A 20 -7.60 17.64 -9.61
N VAL A 21 -8.04 16.55 -10.24
CA VAL A 21 -8.20 15.23 -9.59
C VAL A 21 -6.86 14.72 -9.10
N LEU A 22 -5.78 14.81 -9.88
CA LEU A 22 -4.45 14.38 -9.44
C LEU A 22 -3.94 15.19 -8.26
N LEU A 23 -4.14 16.49 -8.22
CA LEU A 23 -3.79 17.33 -7.07
C LEU A 23 -4.61 16.93 -5.83
N LEU A 24 -5.91 16.71 -5.99
CA LEU A 24 -6.76 16.27 -4.89
C LEU A 24 -6.28 14.91 -4.34
N LEU A 25 -5.91 13.97 -5.20
CA LEU A 25 -5.33 12.68 -4.80
C LEU A 25 -3.95 12.85 -4.15
N ALA A 26 -3.12 13.78 -4.61
CA ALA A 26 -1.84 14.08 -3.96
C ALA A 26 -2.05 14.50 -2.50
N PHE A 27 -2.97 15.40 -2.22
CA PHE A 27 -3.23 15.90 -0.85
C PHE A 27 -4.07 14.96 0.01
N THR A 28 -4.93 14.13 -0.55
CA THR A 28 -5.74 13.18 0.24
C THR A 28 -5.01 11.88 0.52
N VAL A 29 -4.39 11.28 -0.49
CA VAL A 29 -3.73 9.98 -0.41
C VAL A 29 -2.22 10.14 -0.24
N GLY A 30 -1.56 10.92 -1.11
CA GLY A 30 -0.11 11.07 -1.12
C GLY A 30 0.44 11.74 0.12
N TYR A 31 -0.21 12.81 0.61
CA TYR A 31 0.18 13.51 1.84
C TYR A 31 0.17 12.60 3.07
N ARG A 32 -0.72 11.60 3.09
CA ARG A 32 -0.78 10.62 4.17
C ARG A 32 0.53 9.82 4.28
N TYR A 33 1.13 9.43 3.14
CA TYR A 33 2.41 8.72 3.12
C TYR A 33 3.57 9.63 3.54
N LEU A 34 3.54 10.89 3.13
CA LEU A 34 4.56 11.87 3.47
C LEU A 34 4.69 12.09 4.98
N VAL A 35 3.56 12.11 5.70
CA VAL A 35 3.48 12.51 7.11
C VAL A 35 3.49 11.31 8.07
N MET A 36 3.19 10.11 7.57
CA MET A 36 2.97 8.94 8.43
C MET A 36 4.20 8.60 9.28
N GLU A 37 5.38 8.57 8.71
CA GLU A 37 6.62 8.25 9.42
C GLU A 37 7.00 9.34 10.44
N GLN A 38 6.79 10.62 10.08
CA GLN A 38 7.14 11.74 10.94
C GLN A 38 6.25 11.86 12.18
N ARG A 39 4.99 11.44 12.08
CA ARG A 39 4.01 11.54 13.18
C ARG A 39 3.97 10.32 14.07
N CYS A 40 4.25 9.13 13.53
CA CYS A 40 4.26 7.89 14.32
C CYS A 40 5.58 7.73 15.10
N THR A 41 5.72 8.51 16.16
CA THR A 41 6.93 8.56 17.00
C THR A 41 6.88 7.63 18.20
N CYS A 42 5.68 7.28 18.66
CA CYS A 42 5.50 6.38 19.80
C CYS A 42 5.52 4.91 19.37
N ARG A 43 6.21 4.09 20.17
CA ARG A 43 6.34 2.64 19.96
C ARG A 43 5.64 1.87 21.07
N THR A 44 4.89 0.84 20.67
CA THR A 44 4.28 -0.14 21.58
C THR A 44 4.41 -1.55 21.01
N ASN A 45 4.10 -2.55 21.82
CA ASN A 45 4.03 -3.93 21.37
C ASN A 45 2.56 -4.28 21.07
N GLY A 46 2.33 -4.91 19.94
CA GLY A 46 1.02 -5.43 19.58
C GLY A 46 1.08 -6.93 19.32
N THR A 47 -0.05 -7.62 19.47
CA THR A 47 -0.16 -9.07 19.28
C THR A 47 -0.96 -9.36 18.01
N VAL A 48 -0.48 -10.30 17.21
CA VAL A 48 -1.20 -10.79 16.03
C VAL A 48 -2.46 -11.54 16.48
N THR A 49 -3.64 -11.07 16.08
CA THR A 49 -4.93 -11.66 16.43
C THR A 49 -5.61 -12.39 15.28
N GLY A 50 -5.12 -12.21 14.06
CA GLY A 50 -5.67 -12.83 12.86
C GLY A 50 -5.08 -12.24 11.59
N TYR A 51 -5.77 -12.43 10.48
CA TYR A 51 -5.33 -11.98 9.15
C TYR A 51 -6.43 -11.18 8.46
N SER A 52 -6.02 -10.25 7.59
CA SER A 52 -6.93 -9.42 6.80
C SER A 52 -7.77 -10.27 5.84
N ALA A 53 -9.04 -9.93 5.66
CA ALA A 53 -9.88 -10.56 4.63
C ALA A 53 -9.44 -10.15 3.20
N VAL A 54 -8.82 -8.99 3.06
CA VAL A 54 -8.37 -8.46 1.77
C VAL A 54 -6.99 -8.98 1.42
N CYS A 55 -6.83 -9.51 0.20
CA CYS A 55 -5.55 -9.96 -0.32
C CYS A 55 -4.62 -8.78 -0.60
N TYR A 56 -3.38 -8.87 -0.15
CA TYR A 56 -2.34 -7.89 -0.43
C TYR A 56 -1.70 -8.17 -1.79
N GLY A 57 -1.73 -7.18 -2.68
CA GLY A 57 -1.16 -7.32 -4.04
C GLY A 57 -2.10 -7.92 -5.08
N GLY A 58 -3.41 -8.02 -4.80
CA GLY A 58 -4.44 -8.51 -5.69
C GLY A 58 -4.99 -9.89 -5.32
N GLU A 59 -6.10 -10.27 -5.91
CA GLU A 59 -6.85 -11.49 -5.58
C GLU A 59 -6.02 -12.78 -5.73
N ASN A 60 -5.12 -12.82 -6.69
CA ASN A 60 -4.28 -14.01 -6.96
C ASN A 60 -3.07 -14.14 -6.03
N SER A 61 -2.81 -13.17 -5.15
CA SER A 61 -1.63 -13.21 -4.27
C SER A 61 -1.76 -14.23 -3.14
N ALA A 62 -3.00 -14.47 -2.67
CA ALA A 62 -3.33 -15.24 -1.46
C ALA A 62 -2.51 -14.80 -0.22
N VAL A 63 -2.04 -13.56 -0.20
CA VAL A 63 -1.32 -12.95 0.93
C VAL A 63 -2.30 -12.14 1.75
N HIS A 64 -2.62 -12.61 2.94
CA HIS A 64 -3.44 -11.90 3.90
C HIS A 64 -2.55 -11.34 5.00
N LEU A 65 -2.42 -10.01 5.07
CA LEU A 65 -1.58 -9.35 6.08
C LEU A 65 -2.09 -9.62 7.49
N SER A 66 -1.15 -9.72 8.44
CA SER A 66 -1.50 -9.91 9.85
C SER A 66 -2.27 -8.72 10.41
N VAL A 67 -3.29 -9.00 11.21
CA VAL A 67 -4.01 -7.99 11.99
C VAL A 67 -3.42 -7.99 13.40
N VAL A 68 -2.79 -6.88 13.76
CA VAL A 68 -2.13 -6.70 15.05
C VAL A 68 -2.99 -5.82 15.94
N ARG A 69 -3.28 -6.29 17.15
CA ARG A 69 -3.96 -5.54 18.19
C ARG A 69 -2.93 -4.94 19.12
N TYR A 70 -3.07 -3.68 19.46
CA TYR A 70 -2.20 -2.98 20.41
C TYR A 70 -3.00 -2.01 21.26
N THR A 71 -2.44 -1.64 22.41
CA THR A 71 -3.05 -0.69 23.33
C THR A 71 -2.27 0.61 23.33
N ALA A 72 -2.97 1.73 23.18
CA ALA A 72 -2.44 3.06 23.30
C ALA A 72 -3.43 3.92 24.12
N GLU A 73 -2.93 4.66 25.12
CA GLU A 73 -3.75 5.52 25.99
C GLU A 73 -4.95 4.80 26.64
N GLY A 74 -4.77 3.52 27.02
CA GLY A 74 -5.81 2.71 27.64
C GLY A 74 -6.91 2.21 26.72
N ARG A 75 -6.81 2.45 25.39
CA ARG A 75 -7.74 1.97 24.37
C ARG A 75 -7.09 0.97 23.45
N GLU A 76 -7.87 -0.01 22.99
CA GLU A 76 -7.42 -1.00 22.02
C GLU A 76 -7.60 -0.49 20.58
N TYR A 77 -6.56 -0.69 19.78
CA TYR A 77 -6.52 -0.37 18.36
C TYR A 77 -6.10 -1.60 17.55
N ARG A 78 -6.42 -1.58 16.26
CA ARG A 78 -6.04 -2.62 15.30
C ARG A 78 -5.32 -1.99 14.13
N VAL A 79 -4.26 -2.64 13.69
CA VAL A 79 -3.47 -2.24 12.52
C VAL A 79 -3.17 -3.46 11.66
N THR A 80 -3.19 -3.30 10.35
CA THR A 80 -2.86 -4.36 9.39
C THR A 80 -1.44 -4.17 8.89
N GLY A 81 -0.62 -5.21 9.03
CA GLY A 81 0.78 -5.17 8.59
C GLY A 81 1.56 -6.44 8.97
N PRO A 82 2.85 -6.48 8.71
CA PRO A 82 3.66 -5.44 8.07
C PRO A 82 3.30 -5.24 6.59
N ARG A 83 3.51 -4.02 6.09
CA ARG A 83 3.36 -3.72 4.66
C ARG A 83 4.73 -3.84 3.97
N TYR A 84 4.71 -4.22 2.71
CA TYR A 84 5.89 -4.39 1.86
C TYR A 84 5.83 -3.41 0.68
N ARG A 85 6.96 -3.09 0.07
CA ARG A 85 7.02 -2.29 -1.17
C ARG A 85 6.41 -3.01 -2.37
N GLY A 86 6.45 -4.33 -2.33
CA GLY A 86 5.90 -5.21 -3.35
C GLY A 86 5.96 -6.66 -2.91
N TYR A 87 5.46 -7.56 -3.74
CA TYR A 87 5.63 -8.99 -3.54
C TYR A 87 6.04 -9.66 -4.85
N VAL A 88 6.81 -10.73 -4.75
CA VAL A 88 7.22 -11.58 -5.87
C VAL A 88 6.82 -13.00 -5.53
N SER A 89 5.95 -13.60 -6.34
CA SER A 89 5.58 -15.01 -6.21
C SER A 89 6.29 -15.82 -7.27
N ARG A 90 6.98 -16.89 -6.84
CA ARG A 90 7.64 -17.85 -7.73
C ARG A 90 7.12 -19.25 -7.45
N THR A 91 6.81 -19.98 -8.51
CA THR A 91 6.48 -21.40 -8.43
C THR A 91 7.75 -22.19 -8.66
N ILE A 92 8.19 -22.95 -7.66
CA ILE A 92 9.40 -23.79 -7.74
C ILE A 92 8.96 -25.21 -8.03
N ARG A 93 9.63 -25.83 -9.01
CA ARG A 93 9.54 -27.27 -9.25
C ARG A 93 10.52 -27.97 -8.32
N THR A 94 10.08 -28.32 -7.13
CA THR A 94 10.89 -29.13 -6.22
C THR A 94 10.46 -30.59 -6.34
N PRO A 95 11.39 -31.54 -6.38
CA PRO A 95 11.08 -32.99 -6.35
C PRO A 95 10.61 -33.44 -4.96
N LEU A 96 10.68 -32.61 -3.95
CA LEU A 96 10.29 -32.92 -2.58
C LEU A 96 8.78 -32.78 -2.39
N ALA A 97 8.15 -33.90 -2.06
CA ALA A 97 6.78 -33.97 -1.59
C ALA A 97 6.65 -33.17 -0.30
N GLY A 98 6.04 -31.99 -0.39
CA GLY A 98 5.74 -31.16 0.76
C GLY A 98 5.12 -29.85 0.29
N ASN A 99 3.99 -29.49 0.91
CA ASN A 99 3.30 -28.20 0.72
C ASN A 99 4.14 -27.04 1.30
N ALA A 100 5.41 -26.95 0.93
CA ALA A 100 6.31 -25.93 1.44
C ALA A 100 6.05 -24.63 0.69
N CYS A 101 5.37 -23.70 1.36
CA CYS A 101 5.38 -22.30 1.02
C CYS A 101 6.51 -21.66 1.83
N ARG A 102 7.51 -21.11 1.17
CA ARG A 102 8.59 -20.36 1.84
C ARG A 102 8.35 -18.88 1.65
N CYS A 103 8.29 -18.16 2.75
CA CYS A 103 8.09 -16.72 2.76
C CYS A 103 9.29 -16.04 3.42
N TYR A 104 9.91 -15.10 2.71
CA TYR A 104 10.99 -14.29 3.25
C TYR A 104 10.98 -12.88 2.67
N GLU A 105 11.58 -11.96 3.39
CA GLU A 105 11.72 -10.58 2.98
C GLU A 105 13.12 -10.29 2.48
N LYS A 106 13.20 -9.58 1.35
CA LYS A 106 14.45 -9.04 0.82
C LYS A 106 14.23 -7.62 0.30
N ASN A 107 14.99 -6.66 0.82
CA ASN A 107 14.93 -5.24 0.41
C ASN A 107 13.52 -4.61 0.47
N GLY A 108 12.72 -4.99 1.45
CA GLY A 108 11.34 -4.50 1.59
C GLY A 108 10.33 -5.17 0.67
N VAL A 109 10.74 -6.15 -0.14
CA VAL A 109 9.86 -6.95 -1.01
C VAL A 109 9.63 -8.32 -0.38
N LEU A 110 8.37 -8.74 -0.36
CA LEU A 110 7.98 -10.06 0.10
C LEU A 110 8.20 -11.09 -1.01
N HIS A 111 9.07 -12.06 -0.78
CA HIS A 111 9.31 -13.18 -1.67
C HIS A 111 8.52 -14.40 -1.19
N ILE A 112 7.72 -14.97 -2.09
CA ILE A 112 6.88 -16.13 -1.83
C ILE A 112 7.27 -17.23 -2.82
N GLU A 113 7.80 -18.33 -2.31
CA GLU A 113 8.15 -19.50 -3.08
C GLU A 113 7.12 -20.59 -2.81
N ARG A 114 6.40 -21.00 -3.85
CA ARG A 114 5.38 -22.06 -3.77
C ARG A 114 5.80 -23.30 -4.52
N SER A 115 5.59 -24.47 -3.94
CA SER A 115 5.79 -25.73 -4.63
C SER A 115 4.67 -26.01 -5.62
N ARG A 116 5.01 -26.44 -6.86
CA ARG A 116 4.04 -26.78 -7.92
C ARG A 116 3.23 -28.05 -7.60
N ASN A 117 3.70 -28.92 -6.73
CA ASN A 117 3.08 -30.20 -6.41
C ASN A 117 1.92 -30.12 -5.41
N SER A 118 1.54 -28.93 -5.00
CA SER A 118 0.34 -28.71 -4.17
C SER A 118 -0.92 -28.86 -5.04
N ILE A 119 -1.31 -30.08 -5.34
CA ILE A 119 -2.57 -30.43 -6.02
C ILE A 119 -3.78 -30.08 -5.14
N ILE A 120 -3.63 -30.04 -3.86
CA ILE A 120 -4.63 -29.59 -2.90
C ILE A 120 -4.36 -28.11 -2.63
N GLY A 121 -4.96 -27.27 -3.46
CA GLY A 121 -4.83 -25.82 -3.44
C GLY A 121 -5.41 -25.11 -2.20
N VAL A 122 -5.15 -25.64 -1.02
CA VAL A 122 -5.29 -24.85 0.20
C VAL A 122 -4.08 -23.91 0.24
N SER A 123 -4.26 -22.78 -0.40
CA SER A 123 -3.31 -21.68 -0.34
C SER A 123 -3.21 -21.21 1.10
N ARG A 124 -2.30 -21.80 1.88
CA ARG A 124 -1.96 -21.31 3.20
C ARG A 124 -1.47 -19.87 3.04
N ASN A 125 -2.01 -18.99 3.86
CA ASN A 125 -1.54 -17.63 3.90
C ASN A 125 -0.05 -17.61 4.29
N PRO A 126 0.88 -17.11 3.43
CA PRO A 126 2.31 -17.08 3.75
C PRO A 126 2.62 -16.28 5.03
N MET A 127 1.80 -15.30 5.33
CA MET A 127 1.96 -14.48 6.54
C MET A 127 1.67 -15.28 7.82
N ALA A 128 0.86 -16.34 7.74
CA ALA A 128 0.59 -17.20 8.89
C ALA A 128 1.81 -18.05 9.30
N GLU A 129 2.70 -18.34 8.35
CA GLU A 129 3.96 -19.02 8.65
C GLU A 129 5.00 -18.05 9.23
N GLN A 130 5.05 -16.83 8.73
CA GLN A 130 6.01 -15.83 9.17
C GLN A 130 5.62 -15.17 10.50
N TYR A 131 4.33 -14.88 10.69
CA TYR A 131 3.77 -14.22 11.87
C TYR A 131 2.50 -14.95 12.32
N PRO A 132 2.64 -16.10 13.01
CA PRO A 132 1.50 -16.84 13.55
C PRO A 132 0.71 -16.00 14.56
N VAL A 133 -0.56 -16.36 14.77
CA VAL A 133 -1.42 -15.74 15.77
C VAL A 133 -0.75 -15.88 17.15
N GLY A 134 -0.74 -14.78 17.92
CA GLY A 134 -0.04 -14.69 19.20
C GLY A 134 1.36 -14.08 19.10
N THR A 135 1.95 -13.93 17.90
CA THR A 135 3.25 -13.27 17.73
C THR A 135 3.17 -11.82 18.16
N VAL A 136 4.15 -11.37 18.93
CA VAL A 136 4.29 -9.98 19.37
C VAL A 136 5.13 -9.20 18.37
N LEU A 137 4.60 -8.11 17.86
CA LEU A 137 5.25 -7.25 16.87
C LEU A 137 5.30 -5.81 17.36
N PRO A 138 6.38 -5.06 17.09
CA PRO A 138 6.45 -3.64 17.40
C PRO A 138 5.51 -2.85 16.47
N VAL A 139 4.74 -1.97 17.08
CA VAL A 139 3.80 -1.06 16.42
C VAL A 139 4.22 0.36 16.70
N TRP A 140 4.29 1.17 15.67
CA TRP A 140 4.54 2.60 15.76
C TRP A 140 3.24 3.35 15.54
N PHE A 141 2.92 4.32 16.38
CA PHE A 141 1.67 5.06 16.31
C PHE A 141 1.85 6.57 16.56
N ASP A 142 0.92 7.35 16.05
CA ASP A 142 0.85 8.79 16.26
C ASP A 142 0.21 9.06 17.64
N PRO A 143 0.91 9.74 18.57
CA PRO A 143 0.36 10.03 19.91
C PRO A 143 -0.90 10.87 19.86
N GLN A 144 -1.05 11.77 18.89
CA GLN A 144 -2.26 12.59 18.75
C GLN A 144 -3.43 11.84 18.10
N ARG A 145 -3.13 10.81 17.28
CA ARG A 145 -4.13 10.00 16.56
C ARG A 145 -3.70 8.55 16.53
N PRO A 146 -3.90 7.79 17.62
CA PRO A 146 -3.43 6.39 17.71
C PRO A 146 -3.93 5.46 16.61
N GLN A 147 -5.04 5.79 15.95
CA GLN A 147 -5.51 5.04 14.78
C GLN A 147 -4.53 5.06 13.60
N ARG A 148 -3.62 6.07 13.54
CA ARG A 148 -2.55 6.13 12.57
C ARG A 148 -1.37 5.36 13.10
N SER A 149 -1.15 4.18 12.55
CA SER A 149 -0.11 3.28 13.02
C SER A 149 0.40 2.39 11.90
N TYR A 150 1.58 1.83 12.09
CA TYR A 150 2.17 0.83 11.22
C TYR A 150 2.92 -0.23 12.02
N VAL A 151 3.06 -1.41 11.44
CA VAL A 151 3.71 -2.57 12.08
C VAL A 151 5.12 -2.73 11.52
N LEU A 152 6.09 -2.96 12.37
CA LEU A 152 7.51 -3.20 12.10
C LEU A 152 8.21 -2.01 11.47
N ARG A 153 7.75 -1.52 10.34
CA ARG A 153 8.37 -0.44 9.57
C ARG A 153 7.33 0.34 8.78
N CYS A 154 7.64 1.59 8.52
CA CYS A 154 6.90 2.39 7.56
C CYS A 154 7.37 2.06 6.13
N VAL A 155 6.44 1.82 5.22
CA VAL A 155 6.77 1.73 3.79
C VAL A 155 6.90 3.15 3.25
N ASP A 156 8.10 3.48 2.77
CA ASP A 156 8.37 4.78 2.18
C ASP A 156 7.76 4.87 0.78
N ASN A 157 6.55 5.43 0.72
CA ASN A 157 5.86 5.76 -0.53
C ASN A 157 5.77 7.27 -0.76
N ARG A 158 6.69 8.06 -0.22
CA ARG A 158 6.71 9.53 -0.35
C ARG A 158 6.79 9.98 -1.80
N TRP A 159 7.44 9.18 -2.65
CA TRP A 159 7.53 9.45 -4.08
C TRP A 159 6.16 9.56 -4.76
N VAL A 160 5.13 8.84 -4.25
CA VAL A 160 3.76 8.89 -4.79
C VAL A 160 3.17 10.30 -4.65
N PHE A 161 3.41 10.97 -3.52
CA PHE A 161 2.98 12.35 -3.33
C PHE A 161 3.59 13.28 -4.40
N TRP A 162 4.92 13.20 -4.56
CA TRP A 162 5.64 14.04 -5.51
C TRP A 162 5.26 13.77 -6.96
N MET A 163 5.06 12.50 -7.33
CA MET A 163 4.57 12.12 -8.66
C MET A 163 3.19 12.70 -8.95
N LEU A 164 2.23 12.49 -8.04
CA LEU A 164 0.87 12.99 -8.23
C LEU A 164 0.84 14.53 -8.30
N LEU A 165 1.62 15.19 -7.46
CA LEU A 165 1.76 16.65 -7.46
C LEU A 165 2.32 17.15 -8.80
N LEU A 166 3.44 16.60 -9.23
CA LEU A 166 4.12 17.01 -10.48
C LEU A 166 3.22 16.77 -11.70
N CYS A 167 2.61 15.58 -11.81
CA CYS A 167 1.69 15.28 -12.91
C CYS A 167 0.48 16.22 -12.90
N GLY A 168 -0.10 16.51 -11.74
CA GLY A 168 -1.23 17.43 -11.61
C GLY A 168 -0.86 18.85 -12.05
N VAL A 169 0.30 19.36 -11.62
CA VAL A 169 0.78 20.70 -12.03
C VAL A 169 1.06 20.77 -13.52
N VAL A 170 1.70 19.74 -14.11
CA VAL A 170 1.99 19.70 -15.56
C VAL A 170 0.70 19.71 -16.38
N LEU A 171 -0.32 18.94 -15.97
CA LEU A 171 -1.62 18.95 -16.67
C LEU A 171 -2.32 20.30 -16.57
N LEU A 172 -2.29 20.97 -15.42
CA LEU A 172 -2.87 22.30 -15.27
C LEU A 172 -2.10 23.37 -16.07
N ALA A 173 -0.78 23.29 -16.13
CA ALA A 173 0.03 24.15 -16.98
C ALA A 173 -0.29 23.93 -18.46
N GLY A 174 -0.45 22.68 -18.89
CA GLY A 174 -0.90 22.32 -20.24
C GLY A 174 -2.30 22.86 -20.56
N CYS A 175 -3.23 22.77 -19.60
CA CYS A 175 -4.56 23.39 -19.74
C CYS A 175 -4.46 24.90 -19.96
N ALA A 176 -3.67 25.60 -19.14
CA ALA A 176 -3.47 27.03 -19.26
C ALA A 176 -2.84 27.42 -20.63
N ALA A 177 -1.87 26.64 -21.11
CA ALA A 177 -1.25 26.82 -22.39
C ALA A 177 -2.24 26.65 -23.56
N VAL A 178 -3.07 25.60 -23.53
CA VAL A 178 -4.13 25.39 -24.55
C VAL A 178 -5.14 26.54 -24.57
N VAL A 179 -5.53 27.02 -23.38
CA VAL A 179 -6.48 28.17 -23.30
C VAL A 179 -5.86 29.48 -23.79
N ALA A 180 -4.54 29.67 -23.62
CA ALA A 180 -3.85 30.88 -24.00
C ALA A 180 -3.42 30.92 -25.47
N LEU A 181 -3.10 29.77 -26.09
CA LEU A 181 -2.53 29.69 -27.44
C LEU A 181 -3.55 29.38 -28.53
N LEU A 182 -4.68 28.79 -28.20
CA LEU A 182 -5.81 28.49 -29.08
C LEU A 182 -6.98 29.47 -28.87
#